data_d045bce0c2dd434db8901b0ef32a3338
#
_entry.id   d045bce0c2dd434db8901b0ef32a3338
#
_cell.length_a   1.000
_cell.length_b   1.000
_cell.length_c   1.000
_cell.angle_alpha   90.00
_cell.angle_beta   90.00
_cell.angle_gamma   90.00
#
_symmetry.space_group_name_H-M   'P 1'
#
loop_
_entity.id
_entity.type
_entity.pdbx_description
1 polymer ?
#
loop_
_entity_poly.entity_id
_entity_poly.type
_entity_poly.pdbx_seq_one_letter_code
_entity_poly.pdbx_strand_id
1 'polypeptide(L)'
;CMKKLTILVDMDDVLENLVECWVDELNKKCGSSLCEEDITDWRIAKFFPSLTNEDLFSPLNTVEFWEKIAPMQNAQDILKRLIDDGHTIRVVTASHYATVPAKIKRLLEMYPYLKWGDVIVASDKSLISGDVMIDDGTHNLEVTSCDLAILFDRPHNRSYNDEAAGMVRVET
;
A
#
# COMPACT_ATOMS: atom_id res chain seq x y z
N CYS A 1 -12.00 -18.56 23.11
CA CYS A 1 -11.92 -17.17 22.64
C CYS A 1 -10.75 -17.01 21.68
N MET A 2 -11.01 -16.50 20.48
CA MET A 2 -9.97 -16.17 19.51
C MET A 2 -9.12 -15.00 20.05
N LYS A 3 -7.80 -15.10 19.95
CA LYS A 3 -6.88 -14.02 20.37
C LYS A 3 -7.16 -12.77 19.53
N LYS A 4 -7.27 -11.61 20.16
CA LYS A 4 -7.38 -10.32 19.48
C LYS A 4 -6.00 -9.82 19.10
N LEU A 5 -5.86 -9.42 17.85
CA LEU A 5 -4.58 -9.02 17.25
C LEU A 5 -4.60 -7.54 16.89
N THR A 6 -3.44 -6.90 16.93
CA THR A 6 -3.20 -5.61 16.28
C THR A 6 -2.57 -5.89 14.92
N ILE A 7 -3.29 -5.53 13.86
CA ILE A 7 -2.92 -5.77 12.47
C ILE A 7 -2.55 -4.44 11.82
N LEU A 8 -1.30 -4.35 11.38
CA LEU A 8 -0.77 -3.20 10.64
C LEU A 8 -0.92 -3.49 9.15
N VAL A 9 -1.57 -2.61 8.43
CA VAL A 9 -1.85 -2.78 6.99
C VAL A 9 -1.30 -1.59 6.22
N ASP A 10 -0.46 -1.84 5.22
CA ASP A 10 -0.07 -0.80 4.28
C ASP A 10 -1.26 -0.33 3.44
N MET A 11 -1.21 0.89 2.93
CA MET A 11 -2.27 1.43 2.10
C MET A 11 -2.01 1.17 0.61
N ASP A 12 -0.90 1.69 0.08
CA ASP A 12 -0.61 1.69 -1.35
C ASP A 12 -0.38 0.28 -1.88
N ASP A 13 -1.14 -0.10 -2.89
CA ASP A 13 -1.10 -1.43 -3.54
C ASP A 13 -1.40 -2.63 -2.62
N VAL A 14 -1.98 -2.35 -1.46
CA VAL A 14 -2.57 -3.35 -0.55
C VAL A 14 -4.06 -3.10 -0.37
N LEU A 15 -4.44 -1.87 -0.04
CA LEU A 15 -5.84 -1.47 0.14
C LEU A 15 -6.43 -0.78 -1.09
N GLU A 16 -5.61 -0.32 -2.00
CA GLU A 16 -6.02 0.41 -3.20
C GLU A 16 -5.02 0.20 -4.35
N ASN A 17 -5.45 0.55 -5.57
CA ASN A 17 -4.73 0.29 -6.82
C ASN A 17 -3.81 1.45 -7.24
N LEU A 18 -2.92 1.89 -6.35
CA LEU A 18 -2.04 3.03 -6.62
C LEU A 18 -1.24 2.88 -7.92
N VAL A 19 -0.50 1.78 -8.07
CA VAL A 19 0.43 1.60 -9.21
C VAL A 19 -0.32 1.61 -10.53
N GLU A 20 -1.46 0.95 -10.64
CA GLU A 20 -2.29 0.96 -11.84
C GLU A 20 -2.64 2.39 -12.26
N CYS A 21 -3.21 3.18 -11.34
CA CYS A 21 -3.60 4.56 -11.61
C CYS A 21 -2.39 5.47 -11.88
N TRP A 22 -1.30 5.23 -11.16
CA TRP A 22 -0.06 6.00 -11.32
C TRP A 22 0.59 5.78 -12.68
N VAL A 23 0.69 4.52 -13.10
CA VAL A 23 1.21 4.16 -14.43
C VAL A 23 0.38 4.82 -15.54
N ASP A 24 -0.94 4.84 -15.42
CA ASP A 24 -1.81 5.52 -16.39
C ASP A 24 -1.48 7.01 -16.53
N GLU A 25 -1.24 7.71 -15.41
CA GLU A 25 -0.85 9.13 -15.44
C GLU A 25 0.55 9.33 -16.04
N LEU A 26 1.50 8.46 -15.71
CA LEU A 26 2.86 8.55 -16.24
C LEU A 26 2.92 8.24 -17.74
N ASN A 27 2.12 7.29 -18.22
CA ASN A 27 1.98 7.00 -19.64
C ASN A 27 1.53 8.23 -20.43
N LYS A 28 0.58 8.99 -19.91
CA LYS A 28 0.11 10.22 -20.54
C LYS A 28 1.23 11.26 -20.67
N LYS A 29 2.12 11.34 -19.67
CA LYS A 29 3.23 12.30 -19.66
C LYS A 29 4.31 12.00 -20.70
N CYS A 30 4.59 10.73 -20.97
CA CYS A 30 5.69 10.33 -21.86
C CYS A 30 5.25 9.56 -23.12
N GLY A 31 3.94 9.41 -23.34
CA GLY A 31 3.42 8.71 -24.52
C GLY A 31 3.68 7.21 -24.53
N SER A 32 3.89 6.60 -23.35
CA SER A 32 4.05 5.15 -23.21
C SER A 32 2.71 4.44 -23.00
N SER A 33 2.74 3.11 -23.04
CA SER A 33 1.56 2.25 -22.87
C SER A 33 1.81 1.08 -21.94
N LEU A 34 2.57 1.31 -20.86
CA LEU A 34 2.83 0.31 -19.84
C LEU A 34 1.57 0.01 -19.02
N CYS A 35 1.50 -1.20 -18.49
CA CYS A 35 0.49 -1.57 -17.50
C CYS A 35 1.16 -1.92 -16.17
N GLU A 36 0.36 -2.12 -15.13
CA GLU A 36 0.85 -2.47 -13.80
C GLU A 36 1.75 -3.71 -13.80
N GLU A 37 1.42 -4.73 -14.60
CA GLU A 37 2.21 -5.96 -14.70
C GLU A 37 3.64 -5.74 -15.23
N ASP A 38 3.89 -4.63 -15.92
CA ASP A 38 5.22 -4.27 -16.40
C ASP A 38 6.13 -3.72 -15.30
N ILE A 39 5.55 -3.29 -14.17
CA ILE A 39 6.27 -2.66 -13.07
C ILE A 39 6.84 -3.75 -12.13
N THR A 40 7.93 -4.33 -12.57
CA THR A 40 8.58 -5.49 -11.93
C THR A 40 9.70 -5.13 -10.96
N ASP A 41 9.82 -3.86 -10.61
CA ASP A 41 10.78 -3.34 -9.63
C ASP A 41 10.10 -2.29 -8.76
N TRP A 42 10.50 -2.20 -7.51
CA TRP A 42 10.00 -1.20 -6.57
C TRP A 42 10.20 0.25 -7.07
N ARG A 43 11.30 0.50 -7.77
CA ARG A 43 11.62 1.83 -8.31
C ARG A 43 10.92 2.07 -9.63
N ILE A 44 9.78 2.72 -9.61
CA ILE A 44 8.99 3.05 -10.80
C ILE A 44 9.78 3.88 -11.83
N ALA A 45 10.75 4.67 -11.39
CA ALA A 45 11.60 5.49 -12.25
C ALA A 45 12.34 4.68 -13.34
N LYS A 46 12.63 3.40 -13.09
CA LYS A 46 13.25 2.52 -14.09
C LYS A 46 12.44 2.38 -15.36
N PHE A 47 11.12 2.47 -15.26
CA PHE A 47 10.19 2.25 -16.37
C PHE A 47 9.82 3.54 -17.10
N PHE A 48 10.18 4.69 -16.53
CA PHE A 48 9.91 6.02 -17.08
C PHE A 48 11.18 6.88 -17.06
N PRO A 49 12.25 6.46 -17.78
CA PRO A 49 13.57 7.11 -17.66
C PRO A 49 13.61 8.54 -18.19
N SER A 50 12.64 8.96 -19.00
CA SER A 50 12.54 10.33 -19.53
C SER A 50 11.91 11.32 -18.54
N LEU A 51 11.30 10.83 -17.47
CA LEU A 51 10.62 11.66 -16.48
C LEU A 51 11.54 12.06 -15.32
N THR A 52 11.41 13.29 -14.86
CA THR A 52 12.08 13.77 -13.63
C THR A 52 11.37 13.22 -12.39
N ASN A 53 11.99 13.32 -11.22
CA ASN A 53 11.32 12.95 -9.97
C ASN A 53 10.05 13.78 -9.75
N GLU A 54 10.05 15.06 -10.10
CA GLU A 54 8.85 15.90 -10.02
C GLU A 54 7.75 15.39 -10.94
N ASP A 55 8.08 15.02 -12.19
CA ASP A 55 7.12 14.45 -13.13
C ASP A 55 6.53 13.13 -12.62
N LEU A 56 7.35 12.31 -11.96
CA LEU A 56 6.91 11.01 -11.41
C LEU A 56 5.93 11.19 -10.24
N PHE A 57 6.24 12.08 -9.31
CA PHE A 57 5.52 12.17 -8.03
C PHE A 57 4.46 13.27 -7.96
N SER A 58 4.52 14.30 -8.80
CA SER A 58 3.53 15.38 -8.78
C SER A 58 2.07 14.93 -8.95
N PRO A 59 1.74 13.88 -9.73
CA PRO A 59 0.36 13.41 -9.81
C PRO A 59 -0.21 12.98 -8.46
N LEU A 60 0.61 12.45 -7.58
CA LEU A 60 0.17 11.98 -6.25
C LEU A 60 -0.23 13.12 -5.31
N ASN A 61 0.09 14.35 -5.64
CA ASN A 61 -0.21 15.53 -4.81
C ASN A 61 -1.52 16.22 -5.19
N THR A 62 -2.29 15.64 -6.11
CA THR A 62 -3.56 16.20 -6.58
C THR A 62 -4.75 15.43 -6.05
N VAL A 63 -5.82 16.13 -5.70
CA VAL A 63 -7.08 15.51 -5.27
C VAL A 63 -7.67 14.66 -6.39
N GLU A 64 -7.60 15.14 -7.63
CA GLU A 64 -8.13 14.47 -8.83
C GLU A 64 -7.52 13.10 -9.03
N PHE A 65 -6.23 12.93 -8.74
CA PHE A 65 -5.58 11.61 -8.81
C PHE A 65 -6.21 10.62 -7.85
N TRP A 66 -6.38 11.02 -6.58
CA TRP A 66 -6.91 10.14 -5.55
C TRP A 66 -8.40 9.83 -5.75
N GLU A 67 -9.15 10.69 -6.42
CA GLU A 67 -10.55 10.40 -6.79
C GLU A 67 -10.68 9.23 -7.76
N LYS A 68 -9.64 8.92 -8.53
CA LYS A 68 -9.60 7.77 -9.47
C LYS A 68 -9.23 6.45 -8.79
N ILE A 69 -8.62 6.52 -7.62
CA ILE A 69 -8.18 5.33 -6.88
C ILE A 69 -9.40 4.51 -6.46
N ALA A 70 -9.30 3.21 -6.66
CA ALA A 70 -10.33 2.24 -6.28
C ALA A 70 -9.80 1.27 -5.21
N PRO A 71 -10.69 0.72 -4.36
CA PRO A 71 -10.26 -0.28 -3.38
C PRO A 71 -9.73 -1.54 -4.06
N MET A 72 -8.74 -2.16 -3.42
CA MET A 72 -8.26 -3.47 -3.83
C MET A 72 -9.38 -4.50 -3.69
N GLN A 73 -9.42 -5.46 -4.62
CA GLN A 73 -10.42 -6.52 -4.60
C GLN A 73 -10.47 -7.24 -3.25
N ASN A 74 -11.66 -7.44 -2.72
CA ASN A 74 -11.96 -8.10 -1.44
C ASN A 74 -11.50 -7.34 -0.17
N ALA A 75 -10.68 -6.31 -0.30
CA ALA A 75 -10.08 -5.65 0.86
C ALA A 75 -11.10 -5.00 1.80
N GLN A 76 -12.14 -4.37 1.24
CA GLN A 76 -13.19 -3.73 2.05
C GLN A 76 -13.90 -4.75 2.95
N ASP A 77 -14.27 -5.90 2.41
CA ASP A 77 -14.98 -6.94 3.15
C ASP A 77 -14.07 -7.65 4.16
N ILE A 78 -12.83 -7.92 3.78
CA ILE A 78 -11.86 -8.61 4.66
C ILE A 78 -11.52 -7.73 5.86
N LEU A 79 -11.22 -6.45 5.65
CA LEU A 79 -10.92 -5.53 6.77
C LEU A 79 -12.12 -5.41 7.72
N LYS A 80 -13.32 -5.29 7.16
CA LYS A 80 -14.53 -5.22 7.98
C LYS A 80 -14.71 -6.46 8.83
N ARG A 81 -14.50 -7.64 8.27
CA ARG A 81 -14.59 -8.91 9.00
C ARG A 81 -13.56 -8.97 10.13
N LEU A 82 -12.33 -8.56 9.88
CA LEU A 82 -11.28 -8.53 10.91
C LEU A 82 -11.66 -7.61 12.07
N ILE A 83 -12.24 -6.45 11.77
CA ILE A 83 -12.73 -5.51 12.79
C ILE A 83 -13.91 -6.11 13.57
N ASP A 84 -14.88 -6.70 12.86
CA ASP A 84 -16.05 -7.34 13.47
C ASP A 84 -15.65 -8.53 14.36
N ASP A 85 -14.58 -9.24 14.02
CA ASP A 85 -13.98 -10.31 14.83
C ASP A 85 -13.21 -9.77 16.06
N GLY A 86 -13.10 -8.46 16.18
CA GLY A 86 -12.51 -7.76 17.33
C GLY A 86 -11.01 -7.49 17.23
N HIS A 87 -10.41 -7.65 16.05
CA HIS A 87 -9.03 -7.23 15.82
C HIS A 87 -8.93 -5.71 15.71
N THR A 88 -7.78 -5.17 16.07
CA THR A 88 -7.46 -3.75 15.89
C THR A 88 -6.73 -3.57 14.55
N ILE A 89 -7.27 -2.74 13.67
CA ILE A 89 -6.64 -2.39 12.40
C ILE A 89 -5.98 -1.03 12.53
N ARG A 90 -4.72 -0.94 12.09
CA ARG A 90 -4.03 0.33 11.87
C ARG A 90 -3.47 0.36 10.45
N VAL A 91 -3.85 1.38 9.69
CA VAL A 91 -3.27 1.62 8.37
C VAL A 91 -1.96 2.37 8.55
N VAL A 92 -0.86 1.77 8.13
CA VAL A 92 0.49 2.35 8.27
C VAL A 92 1.02 2.67 6.88
N THR A 93 1.13 3.93 6.55
CA THR A 93 1.52 4.38 5.21
C THR A 93 2.66 5.39 5.26
N ALA A 94 3.64 5.22 4.36
CA ALA A 94 4.66 6.23 4.10
C ALA A 94 4.15 7.17 3.01
N SER A 95 4.26 8.48 3.24
CA SER A 95 3.81 9.47 2.25
C SER A 95 4.51 10.80 2.46
N HIS A 96 4.71 11.53 1.38
CA HIS A 96 5.11 12.93 1.44
C HIS A 96 3.96 13.76 2.06
N TYR A 97 4.32 14.78 2.85
CA TYR A 97 3.32 15.60 3.55
C TYR A 97 2.27 16.23 2.62
N ALA A 98 2.66 16.59 1.39
CA ALA A 98 1.77 17.19 0.41
C ALA A 98 0.72 16.20 -0.15
N THR A 99 1.00 14.90 -0.09
CA THR A 99 0.11 13.83 -0.56
C THR A 99 -0.93 13.45 0.48
N VAL A 100 -0.59 13.53 1.76
CA VAL A 100 -1.37 12.99 2.89
C VAL A 100 -2.84 13.45 2.90
N PRO A 101 -3.18 14.73 2.72
CA PRO A 101 -4.58 15.16 2.83
C PRO A 101 -5.51 14.48 1.83
N ALA A 102 -5.15 14.48 0.55
CA ALA A 102 -5.97 13.87 -0.50
C ALA A 102 -6.01 12.34 -0.39
N LYS A 103 -4.86 11.74 -0.10
CA LYS A 103 -4.70 10.29 0.06
C LYS A 103 -5.57 9.74 1.20
N ILE A 104 -5.49 10.36 2.38
CA ILE A 104 -6.21 9.88 3.55
C ILE A 104 -7.71 10.17 3.45
N LYS A 105 -8.09 11.31 2.89
CA LYS A 105 -9.49 11.58 2.57
C LYS A 105 -10.09 10.43 1.75
N ARG A 106 -9.38 10.01 0.69
CA ARG A 106 -9.83 8.92 -0.18
C ARG A 106 -9.90 7.58 0.57
N LEU A 107 -8.91 7.28 1.42
CA LEU A 107 -8.91 6.07 2.24
C LEU A 107 -10.19 5.98 3.08
N LEU A 108 -10.55 7.06 3.78
CA LEU A 108 -11.72 7.09 4.66
C LEU A 108 -13.05 7.05 3.89
N GLU A 109 -13.07 7.50 2.63
CA GLU A 109 -14.23 7.33 1.74
C GLU A 109 -14.40 5.87 1.30
N MET A 110 -13.31 5.19 0.95
CA MET A 110 -13.33 3.78 0.51
C MET A 110 -13.57 2.80 1.66
N TYR A 111 -13.12 3.15 2.86
CA TYR A 111 -13.18 2.32 4.07
C TYR A 111 -13.89 3.09 5.19
N PRO A 112 -15.22 3.30 5.09
CA PRO A 112 -15.96 4.21 5.99
C PRO A 112 -16.02 3.75 7.45
N TYR A 113 -15.67 2.50 7.74
CA TYR A 113 -15.54 1.98 9.10
C TYR A 113 -14.17 2.31 9.74
N LEU A 114 -13.22 2.84 8.98
CA LEU A 114 -11.97 3.38 9.51
C LEU A 114 -12.16 4.84 9.92
N LYS A 115 -11.38 5.27 10.90
CA LYS A 115 -11.33 6.65 11.41
C LYS A 115 -9.93 7.22 11.22
N TRP A 116 -9.82 8.53 11.25
CA TRP A 116 -8.51 9.19 11.22
C TRP A 116 -7.53 8.63 12.28
N GLY A 117 -8.02 8.33 13.49
CA GLY A 117 -7.20 7.73 14.55
C GLY A 117 -6.66 6.33 14.25
N ASP A 118 -7.15 5.67 13.21
CA ASP A 118 -6.65 4.35 12.79
C ASP A 118 -5.49 4.45 11.79
N VAL A 119 -5.10 5.66 11.40
CA VAL A 119 -4.07 5.92 10.38
C VAL A 119 -2.78 6.38 11.03
N ILE A 120 -1.68 5.75 10.63
CA ILE A 120 -0.32 6.12 11.03
C ILE A 120 0.46 6.46 9.76
N VAL A 121 0.96 7.69 9.69
CA VAL A 121 1.88 8.11 8.62
C VAL A 121 3.30 8.00 9.15
N ALA A 122 4.09 7.09 8.58
CA ALA A 122 5.43 6.82 9.04
C ALA A 122 6.34 6.41 7.88
N SER A 123 7.50 7.06 7.77
CA SER A 123 8.54 6.69 6.80
C SER A 123 9.29 5.43 7.25
N ASP A 124 9.56 5.31 8.54
CA ASP A 124 10.21 4.14 9.13
C ASP A 124 9.17 3.27 9.86
N LYS A 125 8.68 2.26 9.15
CA LYS A 125 7.65 1.35 9.69
C LYS A 125 8.21 0.40 10.75
N SER A 126 9.53 0.28 10.91
CA SER A 126 10.15 -0.53 11.97
C SER A 126 9.83 -0.01 13.38
N LEU A 127 9.46 1.26 13.49
CA LEU A 127 9.11 1.90 14.76
C LEU A 127 7.68 1.60 15.21
N ILE A 128 6.87 0.97 14.37
CA ILE A 128 5.46 0.69 14.66
C ILE A 128 5.30 -0.76 15.12
N SER A 129 4.70 -0.93 16.28
CA SER A 129 4.50 -2.25 16.89
C SER A 129 3.09 -2.79 16.64
N GLY A 130 3.00 -4.10 16.42
CA GLY A 130 1.76 -4.84 16.26
C GLY A 130 2.02 -6.34 16.27
N ASP A 131 1.00 -7.13 16.02
CA ASP A 131 1.11 -8.59 15.95
C ASP A 131 1.35 -9.08 14.51
N VAL A 132 0.71 -8.43 13.56
CA VAL A 132 0.76 -8.78 12.12
C VAL A 132 1.06 -7.53 11.31
N MET A 133 1.93 -7.65 10.30
CA MET A 133 2.12 -6.60 9.30
C MET A 133 1.83 -7.15 7.91
N ILE A 134 0.97 -6.46 7.19
CA ILE A 134 0.62 -6.73 5.78
C ILE A 134 1.15 -5.58 4.94
N ASP A 135 2.05 -5.88 4.02
CA ASP A 135 2.70 -4.85 3.18
C ASP A 135 3.12 -5.49 1.84
N ASP A 136 3.22 -4.70 0.78
CA ASP A 136 3.78 -5.12 -0.50
C ASP A 136 5.28 -4.79 -0.61
N GLY A 137 5.78 -3.93 0.26
CA GLY A 137 7.18 -3.54 0.35
C GLY A 137 8.00 -4.51 1.19
N THR A 138 8.82 -5.34 0.56
CA THR A 138 9.67 -6.33 1.25
C THR A 138 10.58 -5.69 2.30
N HIS A 139 11.09 -4.49 2.02
CA HIS A 139 11.95 -3.73 2.93
C HIS A 139 11.25 -3.37 4.24
N ASN A 140 9.94 -3.14 4.24
CA ASN A 140 9.16 -2.89 5.45
C ASN A 140 8.97 -4.17 6.27
N LEU A 141 8.73 -5.29 5.61
CA LEU A 141 8.52 -6.58 6.25
C LEU A 141 9.80 -7.17 6.84
N GLU A 142 10.95 -6.91 6.22
CA GLU A 142 12.26 -7.37 6.70
C GLU A 142 12.64 -6.77 8.06
N VAL A 143 12.13 -5.57 8.37
CA VAL A 143 12.49 -4.84 9.59
C VAL A 143 11.35 -4.76 10.62
N THR A 144 10.19 -5.34 10.31
CA THR A 144 9.06 -5.30 11.23
C THR A 144 9.34 -6.08 12.52
N SER A 145 8.84 -5.58 13.64
CA SER A 145 8.83 -6.28 14.93
C SER A 145 7.60 -7.17 15.12
N CYS A 146 6.68 -7.20 14.17
CA CYS A 146 5.50 -8.06 14.22
C CYS A 146 5.89 -9.54 14.11
N ASP A 147 5.18 -10.41 14.83
CA ASP A 147 5.43 -11.85 14.82
C ASP A 147 5.12 -12.47 13.45
N LEU A 148 4.13 -11.93 12.75
CA LEU A 148 3.72 -12.39 11.42
C LEU A 148 3.88 -11.28 10.39
N ALA A 149 4.71 -11.54 9.36
CA ALA A 149 4.88 -10.70 8.18
C ALA A 149 4.15 -11.33 7.00
N ILE A 150 3.19 -10.61 6.43
CA ILE A 150 2.41 -11.03 5.27
C ILE A 150 2.79 -10.17 4.08
N LEU A 151 3.36 -10.80 3.05
CA LEU A 151 3.70 -10.14 1.80
C LEU A 151 2.51 -10.19 0.86
N PHE A 152 1.98 -9.02 0.53
CA PHE A 152 0.91 -8.89 -0.46
C PHE A 152 1.53 -8.97 -1.86
N ASP A 153 1.11 -9.96 -2.66
CA ASP A 153 1.69 -10.23 -3.98
C ASP A 153 1.43 -9.09 -4.95
N ARG A 154 2.52 -8.50 -5.47
CA ARG A 154 2.49 -7.47 -6.49
C ARG A 154 3.60 -7.73 -7.52
N PRO A 155 3.47 -7.26 -8.76
CA PRO A 155 4.47 -7.50 -9.80
C PRO A 155 5.90 -7.18 -9.37
N HIS A 156 6.09 -6.08 -8.62
CA HIS A 156 7.42 -5.63 -8.19
C HIS A 156 8.08 -6.52 -7.14
N ASN A 157 7.34 -7.41 -6.47
CA ASN A 157 7.89 -8.27 -5.41
C ASN A 157 7.86 -9.77 -5.74
N ARG A 158 7.37 -10.17 -6.92
CA ARG A 158 7.22 -11.60 -7.28
C ARG A 158 8.54 -12.38 -7.33
N SER A 159 9.64 -11.71 -7.60
CA SER A 159 10.96 -12.34 -7.58
C SER A 159 11.55 -12.52 -6.18
N TYR A 160 10.92 -11.96 -5.15
CA TYR A 160 11.38 -12.04 -3.78
C TYR A 160 11.09 -13.43 -3.18
N ASN A 161 12.07 -14.01 -2.49
CA ASN A 161 11.92 -15.29 -1.81
C ASN A 161 11.33 -15.12 -0.41
N ASP A 162 10.00 -15.11 -0.35
CA ASP A 162 9.24 -14.94 0.89
C ASP A 162 9.43 -16.09 1.87
N GLU A 163 9.55 -17.32 1.40
CA GLU A 163 9.77 -18.50 2.26
C GLU A 163 11.11 -18.40 3.00
N ALA A 164 12.19 -18.06 2.30
CA ALA A 164 13.50 -17.91 2.91
C ALA A 164 13.54 -16.77 3.93
N ALA A 165 12.71 -15.74 3.76
CA ALA A 165 12.59 -14.63 4.68
C ALA A 165 11.60 -14.87 5.84
N GLY A 166 10.91 -16.01 5.86
CA GLY A 166 9.93 -16.34 6.88
C GLY A 166 8.62 -15.55 6.76
N MET A 167 8.30 -15.05 5.57
CA MET A 167 7.07 -14.33 5.27
C MET A 167 6.01 -15.26 4.68
N VAL A 168 4.74 -14.87 4.85
CA VAL A 168 3.61 -15.53 4.18
C VAL A 168 3.17 -14.65 3.02
N ARG A 169 3.16 -15.21 1.80
CA ARG A 169 2.66 -14.50 0.62
C ARG A 169 1.17 -14.72 0.47
N VAL A 170 0.42 -13.65 0.16
CA VAL A 170 -1.01 -13.67 -0.17
C VAL A 170 -1.26 -12.87 -1.45
N GLU A 171 -2.24 -13.30 -2.24
CA GLU A 171 -2.58 -12.67 -3.52
C GLU A 171 -3.80 -11.74 -3.44
N THR A 172 -4.61 -11.92 -2.42
CA THR A 172 -5.81 -11.09 -2.15
C THR A 172 -6.02 -10.90 -0.66
#